data_dc91eb47377edd72315b43c25e1420a8
#
_entry.id   dc91eb47377edd72315b43c25e1420a8
#
_cell.length_a   1.000
_cell.length_b   1.000
_cell.length_c   1.000
_cell.angle_alpha   90.00
_cell.angle_beta   90.00
_cell.angle_gamma   90.00
#
_symmetry.space_group_name_H-M   'P 1'
#
loop_
_entity.id
_entity.type
_entity.pdbx_description
1 polymer ?
#
loop_
_entity_poly.entity_id
_entity_poly.type
_entity_poly.pdbx_seq_one_letter_code
_entity_poly.pdbx_strand_id
1 'polypeptide(L)' 'MTTLRTHFTFRVDTWTPDSQSIVEHVAGVEDYQVALATYRAACERWPGTPITLRQGARVIEDSRRLRLV' A
#
# COMPACT_ATOMS: atom_id res chain seq x y z
N MET A 1 -3.02 -30.21 2.37
CA MET A 1 -4.08 -29.34 1.88
C MET A 1 -3.64 -27.89 1.92
N THR A 2 -3.98 -27.16 0.89
CA THR A 2 -3.58 -25.78 0.80
C THR A 2 -4.69 -24.88 1.34
N THR A 3 -4.33 -24.01 2.26
CA THR A 3 -5.25 -23.02 2.77
C THR A 3 -5.14 -21.77 1.91
N LEU A 4 -6.26 -21.28 1.45
CA LEU A 4 -6.26 -20.03 0.69
C LEU A 4 -5.89 -18.90 1.60
N ARG A 5 -4.97 -18.08 1.15
CA ARG A 5 -4.61 -16.87 1.89
C ARG A 5 -5.62 -15.79 1.59
N THR A 6 -6.19 -15.24 2.62
CA THR A 6 -7.14 -14.16 2.48
C THR A 6 -6.48 -12.79 2.67
N HIS A 7 -5.23 -12.79 3.11
CA HIS A 7 -4.46 -11.55 3.19
C HIS A 7 -3.01 -11.87 2.88
N PHE A 8 -2.30 -10.85 2.47
CA PHE A 8 -0.92 -10.97 2.03
C PHE A 8 -0.01 -10.28 3.02
N THR A 9 1.29 -10.64 2.97
CA THR A 9 2.27 -10.03 3.85
C THR A 9 2.32 -8.52 3.66
N PHE A 10 2.32 -8.08 2.41
CA PHE A 10 2.37 -6.65 2.08
C PHE A 10 1.13 -6.25 1.32
N ARG A 11 0.62 -5.06 1.64
CA ARG A 11 -0.58 -4.52 1.01
C ARG A 11 -0.34 -3.10 0.56
N VAL A 12 -0.83 -2.78 -0.64
CA VAL A 12 -0.83 -1.42 -1.15
C VAL A 12 -2.28 -0.99 -1.26
N ASP A 13 -2.65 0.07 -0.55
CA ASP A 13 -4.03 0.55 -0.49
C ASP A 13 -4.08 2.05 -0.75
N THR A 14 -5.18 2.49 -1.39
CA THR A 14 -5.48 3.92 -1.50
C THR A 14 -6.50 4.31 -0.46
N TRP A 15 -6.45 5.55 -0.02
CA TRP A 15 -7.28 6.04 1.06
C TRP A 15 -8.05 7.28 0.64
N THR A 16 -9.14 7.57 1.38
CA THR A 16 -9.83 8.84 1.21
C THR A 16 -8.91 9.98 1.63
N PRO A 17 -9.19 11.23 1.14
CA PRO A 17 -8.32 12.36 1.49
C PRO A 17 -8.17 12.59 2.99
N ASP A 18 -9.20 12.25 3.78
CA ASP A 18 -9.13 12.40 5.23
C ASP A 18 -8.46 11.20 5.92
N SER A 19 -8.05 10.20 5.14
CA SER A 19 -7.36 9.00 5.62
C SER A 19 -8.19 8.14 6.57
N GLN A 20 -9.49 8.28 6.51
CA GLN A 20 -10.38 7.53 7.41
C GLN A 20 -10.77 6.18 6.83
N SER A 21 -10.76 6.05 5.52
CA SER A 21 -11.26 4.84 4.87
C SER A 21 -10.37 4.44 3.72
N ILE A 22 -10.25 3.13 3.51
CA ILE A 22 -9.57 2.59 2.34
C ILE A 22 -10.54 2.68 1.16
N VAL A 23 -10.09 3.31 0.08
CA VAL A 23 -10.87 3.42 -1.14
C VAL A 23 -10.73 2.16 -1.98
N GLU A 24 -9.48 1.72 -2.14
CA GLU A 24 -9.20 0.58 -2.99
C GLU A 24 -8.00 -0.19 -2.48
N HIS A 25 -8.13 -1.51 -2.45
CA HIS A 25 -7.01 -2.39 -2.22
C HIS A 25 -6.35 -2.63 -3.57
N VAL A 26 -5.22 -1.99 -3.80
CA VAL A 26 -4.56 -2.04 -5.10
C VAL A 26 -3.91 -3.39 -5.34
N ALA A 27 -3.19 -3.89 -4.34
CA ALA A 27 -2.47 -5.16 -4.49
C ALA A 27 -2.12 -5.77 -3.15
N GLY A 28 -2.09 -7.12 -3.13
CA GLY A 28 -1.54 -7.87 -2.02
C GLY A 28 -0.37 -8.66 -2.55
N VAL A 29 0.78 -8.59 -1.89
CA VAL A 29 2.02 -9.15 -2.41
C VAL A 29 2.80 -9.78 -1.27
N GLU A 30 3.44 -10.91 -1.56
CA GLU A 30 4.28 -11.60 -0.57
C GLU A 30 5.72 -11.09 -0.56
N ASP A 31 6.15 -10.47 -1.64
CA ASP A 31 7.55 -10.07 -1.82
C ASP A 31 7.66 -8.57 -1.62
N TYR A 32 8.58 -8.15 -0.75
CA TYR A 32 8.76 -6.74 -0.43
C TYR A 32 9.18 -5.92 -1.64
N GLN A 33 10.10 -6.44 -2.46
CA GLN A 33 10.58 -5.70 -3.62
C GLN A 33 9.46 -5.42 -4.61
N VAL A 34 8.61 -6.43 -4.84
CA VAL A 34 7.46 -6.26 -5.72
C VAL A 34 6.44 -5.32 -5.11
N ALA A 35 6.24 -5.42 -3.80
CA ALA A 35 5.31 -4.54 -3.09
C ALA A 35 5.77 -3.09 -3.18
N LEU A 36 7.06 -2.85 -3.01
CA LEU A 36 7.61 -1.50 -3.10
C LEU A 36 7.47 -0.94 -4.52
N ALA A 37 7.73 -1.77 -5.53
CA ALA A 37 7.56 -1.36 -6.92
C ALA A 37 6.10 -1.02 -7.21
N THR A 38 5.18 -1.83 -6.67
CA THR A 38 3.75 -1.60 -6.84
C THR A 38 3.34 -0.28 -6.18
N TYR A 39 3.85 -0.03 -4.97
CA TYR A 39 3.57 1.22 -4.26
C TYR A 39 4.04 2.42 -5.07
N ARG A 40 5.26 2.36 -5.60
CA ARG A 40 5.80 3.45 -6.40
C ARG A 40 5.01 3.68 -7.66
N ALA A 41 4.63 2.60 -8.33
CA ALA A 41 3.81 2.70 -9.53
C ALA A 41 2.45 3.32 -9.22
N ALA A 42 1.85 2.95 -8.08
CA ALA A 42 0.57 3.51 -7.67
C ALA A 42 0.69 5.00 -7.40
N CYS A 43 1.78 5.43 -6.77
CA CYS A 43 2.00 6.85 -6.50
C CYS A 43 2.11 7.64 -7.79
N GLU A 44 2.74 7.07 -8.82
CA GLU A 44 2.84 7.72 -10.12
C GLU A 44 1.50 7.71 -10.86
N ARG A 45 0.75 6.63 -10.69
CA ARG A 45 -0.53 6.48 -11.38
C ARG A 45 -1.60 7.42 -10.84
N TRP A 46 -1.58 7.65 -9.53
CA TRP A 46 -2.58 8.46 -8.85
C TRP A 46 -1.91 9.53 -7.98
N PRO A 47 -1.31 10.55 -8.60
CA PRO A 47 -0.65 11.61 -7.82
C PRO A 47 -1.67 12.33 -6.96
N GLY A 48 -1.28 12.62 -5.72
CA GLY A 48 -2.15 13.33 -4.79
C GLY A 48 -3.09 12.43 -3.99
N THR A 49 -3.24 11.16 -4.39
CA THR A 49 -4.05 10.21 -3.65
C THR A 49 -3.24 9.62 -2.51
N PRO A 50 -3.77 9.58 -1.28
CA PRO A 50 -3.05 8.94 -0.19
C PRO A 50 -2.93 7.44 -0.46
N ILE A 51 -1.70 6.94 -0.42
CA ILE A 51 -1.39 5.54 -0.71
C ILE A 51 -0.45 5.02 0.36
N THR A 52 -0.71 3.82 0.86
CA THR A 52 0.16 3.20 1.85
C THR A 52 0.64 1.85 1.38
N LEU A 53 1.86 1.51 1.80
CA LEU A 53 2.40 0.16 1.73
C LEU A 53 2.50 -0.32 3.16
N ARG A 54 1.81 -1.40 3.49
CA ARG A 54 1.76 -1.92 4.85
C ARG A 54 2.18 -3.37 4.91
N GLN A 55 2.71 -3.74 6.06
CA GLN A 55 2.94 -5.12 6.42
C GLN A 55 2.08 -5.36 7.66
N GLY A 56 0.94 -6.01 7.47
CA GLY A 56 -0.05 -6.09 8.54
C GLY A 56 -0.50 -4.69 8.92
N ALA A 57 -0.42 -4.39 10.21
CA ALA A 57 -0.79 -3.06 10.71
C ALA A 57 0.34 -2.05 10.60
N ARG A 58 1.54 -2.52 10.25
CA ARG A 58 2.71 -1.64 10.19
C ARG A 58 2.75 -0.92 8.86
N VAL A 59 2.78 0.40 8.90
CA VAL A 59 2.93 1.21 7.69
C VAL A 59 4.42 1.33 7.37
N ILE A 60 4.80 0.84 6.19
CA ILE A 60 6.18 0.90 5.73
C ILE A 60 6.41 2.17 4.93
N GLU A 61 5.49 2.48 4.00
CA GLU A 61 5.55 3.69 3.19
C GLU A 61 4.19 4.35 3.16
N ASP A 62 4.19 5.67 3.16
CA ASP A 62 2.97 6.46 3.12
C ASP A 62 3.24 7.65 2.21
N SER A 63 2.44 7.79 1.16
CA SER A 63 2.68 8.83 0.15
C SER A 63 2.49 10.24 0.72
N ARG A 64 1.78 10.36 1.85
CA ARG A 64 1.59 11.66 2.50
C ARG A 64 2.75 12.01 3.42
N ARG A 65 3.62 11.06 3.70
CA ARG A 65 4.72 11.31 4.62
C ARG A 65 5.70 12.30 4.01
N LEU A 66 5.96 13.35 4.74
CA LEU A 66 6.90 14.35 4.29
C LEU A 66 8.32 13.78 4.34
N ARG A 67 9.02 13.90 3.24
CA ARG A 67 10.40 13.45 3.20
C ARG A 67 11.31 14.66 3.33
N LEU A 68 12.13 14.61 4.36
CA LEU A 68 13.17 15.61 4.55
C LEU A 68 14.43 15.06 3.95
N VAL A 69 14.93 15.72 2.96
CA VAL A 69 16.11 15.27 2.25
C VAL A 69 17.28 16.12 2.61
#